data_5d012b368c9a3ef10d03e1a63ed6b8a4
#
_entry.id   5d012b368c9a3ef10d03e1a63ed6b8a4
#
_cell.length_a   1.000
_cell.length_b   1.000
_cell.length_c   1.000
_cell.angle_alpha   90.00
_cell.angle_beta   90.00
_cell.angle_gamma   90.00
#
_symmetry.space_group_name_H-M   'P 1'
#
loop_
_entity.id
_entity.type
_entity.pdbx_description
1 polymer ?
#
loop_
_entity_poly.entity_id
_entity_poly.type
_entity_poly.pdbx_seq_one_letter_code
_entity_poly.pdbx_strand_id
1 'polypeptide(L)'
;MLFRSPVANYVDAVRVGNLLFLSGNTPAADWKFKGKVGKDMTVQEGYDTARQVGLIMLAKVRNALGSLDHVKRVVKVFGMVNSPDGFGDQPRVINGFSDLMVEVFGENGKHTRSAVGMAGLPFNNAVEVEMIIEVE
;
A
#
# COMPACT_ATOMS: atom_id res chain seq x y z
N MET A 1 -6.74 10.21 11.01
CA MET A 1 -5.66 9.30 10.60
C MET A 1 -4.36 10.07 10.55
N LEU A 2 -3.36 9.58 11.26
CA LEU A 2 -2.05 10.21 11.30
C LEU A 2 -1.16 9.62 10.21
N PHE A 3 -0.56 10.47 9.40
CA PHE A 3 0.41 10.04 8.40
C PHE A 3 1.81 10.07 8.98
N ARG A 4 2.62 9.09 8.61
CA ARG A 4 4.04 9.15 8.90
C ARG A 4 4.68 10.12 7.92
N SER A 5 5.52 11.00 8.43
CA SER A 5 6.50 11.69 7.60
C SER A 5 7.58 10.68 7.18
N PRO A 6 8.24 10.89 6.03
CA PRO A 6 9.38 10.05 5.68
C PRO A 6 10.43 10.05 6.78
N VAL A 7 10.91 8.85 7.16
CA VAL A 7 11.89 8.67 8.23
C VAL A 7 13.32 8.64 7.69
N ALA A 8 13.50 8.78 6.39
CA ALA A 8 14.78 8.79 5.71
C ALA A 8 14.81 9.90 4.66
N ASN A 9 15.90 10.01 3.94
CA ASN A 9 16.07 11.10 2.96
C ASN A 9 15.37 10.77 1.65
N TYR A 10 14.05 10.91 1.62
CA TYR A 10 13.22 10.72 0.43
C TYR A 10 11.91 11.52 0.56
N VAL A 11 11.11 11.55 -0.51
CA VAL A 11 9.82 12.24 -0.59
C VAL A 11 8.69 11.23 -0.79
N ASP A 12 7.45 11.63 -0.50
CA ASP A 12 6.29 10.76 -0.64
C ASP A 12 5.98 10.40 -2.10
N ALA A 13 6.21 11.32 -3.03
CA ALA A 13 5.86 11.12 -4.43
C ALA A 13 6.77 11.92 -5.35
N VAL A 14 7.01 11.36 -6.55
CA VAL A 14 7.73 12.02 -7.63
C VAL A 14 6.89 11.92 -8.90
N ARG A 15 6.69 13.04 -9.58
CA ARG A 15 5.96 13.07 -10.85
C ARG A 15 6.93 13.08 -12.02
N VAL A 16 6.69 12.19 -12.99
CA VAL A 16 7.42 12.15 -14.26
C VAL A 16 6.37 12.08 -15.38
N GLY A 17 6.25 13.17 -16.15
CA GLY A 17 5.18 13.25 -17.14
C GLY A 17 3.81 13.11 -16.49
N ASN A 18 3.03 12.15 -16.94
CA ASN A 18 1.71 11.84 -16.40
C ASN A 18 1.74 10.68 -15.37
N LEU A 19 2.92 10.27 -14.92
CA LEU A 19 3.06 9.21 -13.91
C LEU A 19 3.47 9.81 -12.57
N LEU A 20 2.79 9.37 -11.53
CA LEU A 20 3.14 9.70 -10.16
C LEU A 20 3.63 8.43 -9.47
N PHE A 21 4.88 8.46 -9.02
CA PHE A 21 5.53 7.38 -8.31
C PHE A 21 5.39 7.64 -6.82
N LEU A 22 4.75 6.72 -6.11
CA LEU A 22 4.57 6.82 -4.66
C LEU A 22 5.62 5.95 -3.96
N SER A 23 6.27 6.52 -2.96
CA SER A 23 7.15 5.76 -2.07
C SER A 23 6.37 4.68 -1.32
N GLY A 24 7.09 3.68 -0.83
CA GLY A 24 6.50 2.65 0.01
C GLY A 24 5.88 3.23 1.28
N ASN A 25 4.69 2.77 1.61
CA ASN A 25 3.98 3.17 2.82
C ASN A 25 3.67 1.95 3.67
N THR A 26 3.80 2.15 4.97
CA THR A 26 3.46 1.19 6.01
C THR A 26 2.22 1.68 6.74
N PRO A 27 1.58 0.85 7.58
CA PRO A 27 0.44 1.29 8.36
C PRO A 27 0.76 2.48 9.27
N ALA A 28 -0.26 3.16 9.75
CA ALA A 28 -0.11 4.20 10.76
C ALA A 28 0.65 3.66 11.97
N ALA A 29 1.43 4.53 12.63
CA ALA A 29 2.27 4.12 13.76
C ALA A 29 1.49 3.46 14.90
N ASP A 30 0.23 3.84 15.07
CA ASP A 30 -0.68 3.33 16.11
C ASP A 30 -1.58 2.18 15.62
N TRP A 31 -1.34 1.64 14.42
CA TRP A 31 -2.10 0.51 13.90
C TRP A 31 -1.90 -0.72 14.81
N LYS A 32 -2.99 -1.41 15.11
CA LYS A 32 -3.02 -2.45 16.16
C LYS A 32 -2.34 -3.76 15.79
N PHE A 33 -2.23 -4.09 14.48
CA PHE A 33 -1.63 -5.34 14.06
C PHE A 33 -0.18 -5.14 13.64
N LYS A 34 0.74 -5.81 14.33
CA LYS A 34 2.19 -5.76 14.05
C LYS A 34 2.75 -7.17 13.97
N GLY A 35 3.81 -7.34 13.20
CA GLY A 35 4.49 -8.62 13.09
C GLY A 35 4.21 -9.33 11.79
N LYS A 36 4.32 -10.66 11.82
CA LYS A 36 4.25 -11.51 10.64
C LYS A 36 2.83 -12.01 10.40
N VAL A 37 2.33 -11.80 9.20
CA VAL A 37 1.07 -12.39 8.78
C VAL A 37 1.25 -13.90 8.64
N GLY A 38 0.37 -14.66 9.23
CA GLY A 38 0.47 -16.12 9.28
C GLY A 38 1.16 -16.66 10.53
N LYS A 39 1.72 -15.78 11.36
CA LYS A 39 2.33 -16.15 12.64
C LYS A 39 1.78 -15.30 13.78
N ASP A 40 1.94 -13.98 13.69
CA ASP A 40 1.51 -13.05 14.74
C ASP A 40 0.09 -12.53 14.51
N MET A 41 -0.44 -12.72 13.32
CA MET A 41 -1.80 -12.31 12.96
C MET A 41 -2.35 -13.21 11.87
N THR A 42 -3.67 -13.15 11.68
CA THR A 42 -4.38 -13.89 10.64
C THR A 42 -4.24 -13.22 9.27
N VAL A 43 -4.56 -13.97 8.21
CA VAL A 43 -4.61 -13.42 6.85
C VAL A 43 -5.63 -12.27 6.76
N GLN A 44 -6.79 -12.42 7.44
CA GLN A 44 -7.81 -11.35 7.44
C GLN A 44 -7.30 -10.08 8.11
N GLU A 45 -6.57 -10.21 9.20
CA GLU A 45 -5.95 -9.06 9.88
C GLU A 45 -4.87 -8.42 9.00
N GLY A 46 -4.15 -9.23 8.23
CA GLY A 46 -3.22 -8.73 7.21
C GLY A 46 -3.94 -7.99 6.08
N TYR A 47 -5.07 -8.51 5.62
CA TYR A 47 -5.93 -7.85 4.63
C TYR A 47 -6.38 -6.48 5.13
N ASP A 48 -6.87 -6.41 6.37
CA ASP A 48 -7.31 -5.16 6.98
C ASP A 48 -6.15 -4.16 7.08
N THR A 49 -4.95 -4.66 7.37
CA THR A 49 -3.73 -3.85 7.42
C THR A 49 -3.38 -3.28 6.05
N ALA A 50 -3.43 -4.10 5.00
CA ALA A 50 -3.18 -3.65 3.63
C ALA A 50 -4.21 -2.59 3.19
N ARG A 51 -5.47 -2.75 3.58
CA ARG A 51 -6.51 -1.75 3.32
C ARG A 51 -6.21 -0.43 4.01
N GLN A 52 -5.74 -0.48 5.24
CA GLN A 52 -5.36 0.72 5.99
C GLN A 52 -4.20 1.45 5.32
N VAL A 53 -3.20 0.72 4.81
CA VAL A 53 -2.12 1.31 4.01
C VAL A 53 -2.68 2.00 2.78
N GLY A 54 -3.65 1.39 2.11
CA GLY A 54 -4.31 1.97 0.95
C GLY A 54 -5.02 3.30 1.26
N LEU A 55 -5.70 3.39 2.39
CA LEU A 55 -6.34 4.64 2.83
C LEU A 55 -5.30 5.74 3.06
N ILE A 56 -4.17 5.41 3.66
CA ILE A 56 -3.07 6.35 3.87
C ILE A 56 -2.53 6.85 2.53
N MET A 57 -2.29 5.94 1.60
CA MET A 57 -1.75 6.30 0.28
C MET A 57 -2.71 7.15 -0.53
N LEU A 58 -4.01 6.85 -0.48
CA LEU A 58 -5.03 7.69 -1.14
C LEU A 58 -5.04 9.11 -0.58
N ALA A 59 -4.89 9.27 0.72
CA ALA A 59 -4.80 10.60 1.33
C ALA A 59 -3.55 11.34 0.87
N LYS A 60 -2.41 10.65 0.73
CA LYS A 60 -1.18 11.26 0.21
C LYS A 60 -1.33 11.67 -1.25
N VAL A 61 -1.97 10.84 -2.07
CA VAL A 61 -2.28 11.17 -3.47
C VAL A 61 -3.17 12.41 -3.55
N ARG A 62 -4.22 12.46 -2.74
CA ARG A 62 -5.11 13.63 -2.69
C ARG A 62 -4.33 14.89 -2.31
N ASN A 63 -3.44 14.81 -1.33
CA ASN A 63 -2.60 15.95 -0.94
C ASN A 63 -1.68 16.39 -2.07
N ALA A 64 -1.10 15.44 -2.82
CA ALA A 64 -0.20 15.75 -3.91
C ALA A 64 -0.91 16.37 -5.12
N LEU A 65 -2.16 15.96 -5.40
CA LEU A 65 -2.89 16.36 -6.58
C LEU A 65 -4.00 17.39 -6.33
N GLY A 66 -4.38 17.59 -5.07
CA GLY A 66 -5.51 18.42 -4.68
C GLY A 66 -6.85 17.70 -4.71
N SER A 67 -7.01 16.66 -5.52
CA SER A 67 -8.21 15.82 -5.58
C SER A 67 -7.87 14.46 -6.17
N LEU A 68 -8.57 13.42 -5.72
CA LEU A 68 -8.48 12.09 -6.33
C LEU A 68 -9.08 12.06 -7.74
N ASP A 69 -9.88 13.07 -8.11
CA ASP A 69 -10.46 13.16 -9.46
C ASP A 69 -9.38 13.32 -10.54
N HIS A 70 -8.18 13.72 -10.19
CA HIS A 70 -7.04 13.84 -11.12
C HIS A 70 -6.34 12.51 -11.37
N VAL A 71 -6.71 11.43 -10.70
CA VAL A 71 -6.18 10.09 -10.96
C VAL A 71 -6.89 9.51 -12.16
N LYS A 72 -6.14 9.15 -13.21
CA LYS A 72 -6.69 8.47 -14.39
C LYS A 72 -6.79 6.97 -14.15
N ARG A 73 -5.74 6.37 -13.59
CA ARG A 73 -5.76 4.95 -13.27
C ARG A 73 -4.61 4.56 -12.35
N VAL A 74 -4.78 3.47 -11.64
CA VAL A 74 -3.68 2.79 -10.94
C VAL A 74 -2.97 1.92 -11.97
N VAL A 75 -1.64 2.04 -12.07
CA VAL A 75 -0.85 1.34 -13.09
C VAL A 75 -0.20 0.10 -12.51
N LYS A 76 0.54 0.27 -11.43
CA LYS A 76 1.30 -0.82 -10.81
C LYS A 76 1.29 -0.71 -9.30
N VAL A 77 1.15 -1.86 -8.64
CA VAL A 77 1.24 -1.99 -7.19
C VAL A 77 2.29 -3.04 -6.86
N PHE A 78 3.19 -2.71 -5.95
CA PHE A 78 4.12 -3.67 -5.37
C PHE A 78 3.79 -3.81 -3.89
N GLY A 79 3.25 -4.97 -3.52
CA GLY A 79 2.84 -5.28 -2.16
C GLY A 79 3.81 -6.23 -1.48
N MET A 80 4.24 -5.87 -0.28
CA MET A 80 5.21 -6.60 0.53
C MET A 80 4.56 -7.03 1.83
N VAL A 81 4.65 -8.29 2.16
CA VAL A 81 4.05 -8.87 3.36
C VAL A 81 5.14 -9.44 4.25
N ASN A 82 5.25 -8.93 5.46
CA ASN A 82 6.10 -9.52 6.49
C ASN A 82 5.49 -10.88 6.86
N SER A 83 6.19 -11.96 6.57
CA SER A 83 5.63 -13.31 6.70
C SER A 83 6.71 -14.33 6.99
N PRO A 84 6.35 -15.47 7.64
CA PRO A 84 7.30 -16.54 7.89
C PRO A 84 7.62 -17.33 6.62
N ASP A 85 8.68 -18.13 6.68
CA ASP A 85 9.06 -19.04 5.60
C ASP A 85 7.88 -19.95 5.25
N GLY A 86 7.66 -20.14 3.94
CA GLY A 86 6.61 -21.01 3.45
C GLY A 86 5.22 -20.40 3.41
N PHE A 87 5.03 -19.20 3.90
CA PHE A 87 3.75 -18.49 3.77
C PHE A 87 3.49 -18.20 2.29
N GLY A 88 2.28 -18.49 1.81
CA GLY A 88 1.92 -18.34 0.40
C GLY A 88 0.68 -17.49 0.13
N ASP A 89 0.10 -16.88 1.16
CA ASP A 89 -1.14 -16.10 1.05
C ASP A 89 -0.91 -14.59 0.88
N GLN A 90 0.28 -14.16 0.44
CA GLN A 90 0.56 -12.75 0.18
C GLN A 90 -0.46 -12.11 -0.77
N PRO A 91 -0.90 -12.77 -1.87
CA PRO A 91 -1.94 -12.19 -2.73
C PRO A 91 -3.24 -11.88 -1.99
N ARG A 92 -3.65 -12.74 -1.06
CA ARG A 92 -4.87 -12.52 -0.28
C ARG A 92 -4.75 -11.34 0.67
N VAL A 93 -3.57 -11.15 1.24
CA VAL A 93 -3.28 -10.00 2.11
C VAL A 93 -3.33 -8.71 1.31
N ILE A 94 -2.61 -8.64 0.19
CA ILE A 94 -2.52 -7.43 -0.63
C ILE A 94 -3.85 -7.12 -1.32
N ASN A 95 -4.76 -8.08 -1.45
CA ASN A 95 -6.12 -7.80 -1.91
C ASN A 95 -6.81 -6.72 -1.07
N GLY A 96 -6.44 -6.54 0.19
CA GLY A 96 -6.97 -5.45 1.01
C GLY A 96 -6.68 -4.09 0.41
N PHE A 97 -5.50 -3.92 -0.17
CA PHE A 97 -5.12 -2.72 -0.90
C PHE A 97 -5.80 -2.67 -2.28
N SER A 98 -5.72 -3.75 -3.04
CA SER A 98 -6.22 -3.80 -4.42
C SER A 98 -7.73 -3.64 -4.50
N ASP A 99 -8.48 -4.28 -3.59
CA ASP A 99 -9.93 -4.14 -3.52
C ASP A 99 -10.33 -2.69 -3.24
N LEU A 100 -9.59 -2.00 -2.38
CA LEU A 100 -9.84 -0.59 -2.09
C LEU A 100 -9.64 0.27 -3.35
N MET A 101 -8.60 0.01 -4.13
CA MET A 101 -8.36 0.76 -5.37
C MET A 101 -9.51 0.59 -6.36
N VAL A 102 -10.05 -0.62 -6.47
CA VAL A 102 -11.21 -0.89 -7.34
C VAL A 102 -12.48 -0.23 -6.78
N GLU A 103 -12.68 -0.24 -5.46
CA GLU A 103 -13.80 0.48 -4.84
C GLU A 103 -13.79 1.97 -5.18
N VAL A 104 -12.60 2.60 -5.14
CA VAL A 104 -12.46 4.04 -5.32
C VAL A 104 -12.48 4.43 -6.79
N PHE A 105 -11.80 3.69 -7.66
CA PHE A 105 -11.58 4.07 -9.05
C PHE A 105 -12.31 3.19 -10.08
N GLY A 106 -13.02 2.17 -9.64
CA GLY A 106 -13.72 1.24 -10.57
C GLY A 106 -12.72 0.50 -11.46
N GLU A 107 -13.03 0.39 -12.75
CA GLU A 107 -12.16 -0.27 -13.72
C GLU A 107 -10.74 0.34 -13.76
N ASN A 108 -10.63 1.65 -13.53
CA ASN A 108 -9.33 2.33 -13.52
C ASN A 108 -8.53 2.04 -12.25
N GLY A 109 -9.10 1.36 -11.29
CA GLY A 109 -8.38 0.86 -10.11
C GLY A 109 -7.72 -0.49 -10.34
N LYS A 110 -8.08 -1.21 -11.40
CA LYS A 110 -7.44 -2.48 -11.75
C LYS A 110 -6.04 -2.22 -12.29
N HIS A 111 -5.07 -2.90 -11.71
CA HIS A 111 -3.64 -2.60 -11.90
C HIS A 111 -2.85 -3.88 -12.10
N THR A 112 -1.62 -3.74 -12.59
CA THR A 112 -0.63 -4.81 -12.54
C THR A 112 -0.06 -4.90 -11.12
N ARG A 113 0.37 -6.09 -10.69
CA ARG A 113 0.75 -6.26 -9.29
C ARG A 113 1.77 -7.38 -9.10
N SER A 114 2.68 -7.17 -8.13
CA SER A 114 3.37 -8.26 -7.45
C SER A 114 3.02 -8.19 -5.97
N ALA A 115 2.81 -9.36 -5.35
CA ALA A 115 2.57 -9.49 -3.92
C ALA A 115 3.52 -10.57 -3.41
N VAL A 116 4.48 -10.18 -2.58
CA VAL A 116 5.60 -11.04 -2.19
C VAL A 116 5.82 -11.01 -0.69
N GLY A 117 6.49 -12.03 -0.17
CA GLY A 117 6.88 -12.10 1.22
C GLY A 117 8.23 -11.46 1.48
N MET A 118 8.36 -10.86 2.65
CA MET A 118 9.60 -10.28 3.15
C MET A 118 9.95 -10.92 4.49
N ALA A 119 11.25 -11.14 4.73
CA ALA A 119 11.73 -11.66 6.00
C ALA A 119 11.45 -10.71 7.17
N GLY A 120 11.32 -9.43 6.89
CA GLY A 120 10.94 -8.40 7.85
C GLY A 120 10.64 -7.10 7.14
N LEU A 121 9.92 -6.21 7.80
CA LEU A 121 9.62 -4.86 7.32
C LEU A 121 9.98 -3.85 8.41
N PRO A 122 10.23 -2.58 8.04
CA PRO A 122 10.60 -1.57 9.02
C PRO A 122 9.61 -1.50 10.19
N PHE A 123 10.12 -1.38 11.41
CA PHE A 123 9.34 -1.26 12.65
C PHE A 123 8.39 -2.43 12.88
N ASN A 124 8.74 -3.61 12.37
CA ASN A 124 7.94 -4.83 12.49
C ASN A 124 6.52 -4.67 11.90
N ASN A 125 6.36 -3.81 10.91
CA ASN A 125 5.09 -3.67 10.22
C ASN A 125 4.77 -4.93 9.41
N ALA A 126 3.48 -5.21 9.26
CA ALA A 126 3.01 -6.42 8.58
C ALA A 126 2.97 -6.27 7.07
N VAL A 127 2.74 -5.05 6.57
CA VAL A 127 2.54 -4.76 5.15
C VAL A 127 3.24 -3.47 4.79
N GLU A 128 3.81 -3.44 3.60
CA GLU A 128 4.29 -2.23 2.95
C GLU A 128 3.88 -2.26 1.48
N VAL A 129 3.43 -1.13 0.95
CA VAL A 129 2.99 -1.04 -0.45
C VAL A 129 3.55 0.22 -1.11
N GLU A 130 4.03 0.06 -2.34
CA GLU A 130 4.34 1.19 -3.22
C GLU A 130 3.50 1.07 -4.50
N MET A 131 3.25 2.19 -5.17
CA MET A 131 2.47 2.15 -6.40
C MET A 131 2.86 3.25 -7.37
N ILE A 132 2.48 3.03 -8.63
CA ILE A 132 2.59 4.01 -9.71
C ILE A 132 1.18 4.26 -10.22
N ILE A 133 0.80 5.53 -10.34
CA ILE A 133 -0.50 5.93 -10.89
C ILE A 133 -0.31 6.84 -12.08
N GLU A 134 -1.25 6.81 -13.00
CA GLU A 134 -1.34 7.78 -14.10
C GLU A 134 -2.27 8.91 -13.67
N VAL A 135 -1.87 10.14 -13.95
CA VAL A 135 -2.59 11.35 -13.55
C VAL A 135 -2.81 12.27 -14.75
N GLU A 136 -3.74 13.18 -14.61
CA GLU A 136 -4.02 14.19 -15.61
C GLU A 136 -2.95 15.28 -15.68
#